data_5ee61fac1451aa5baf83b2374c1aa64c
#
_entry.id   5ee61fac1451aa5baf83b2374c1aa64c
#
_cell.length_a   1.000
_cell.length_b   1.000
_cell.length_c   1.000
_cell.angle_alpha   90.00
_cell.angle_beta   90.00
_cell.angle_gamma   90.00
#
_symmetry.space_group_name_H-M   'P 1'
#
loop_
_entity.id
_entity.type
_entity.pdbx_description
1 polymer ?
#
loop_
_entity_poly.entity_id
_entity_poly.type
_entity_poly.pdbx_seq_one_letter_code
_entity_poly.pdbx_strand_id
1 'polypeptide(L)'
;MNWIRQFNTGESVLKVKNNRIIYFAKLSVPLNALIAAGKILLGIFSLSFFLCINAFYNIGIAVAKYYAAKAHEDSNRVDSSPEEIRIKQYAAYHFIGNIVLASSVVYIIYCSKLLFVAGSRTHYPQYVAFIIAAVTFTEIAVSLGGAIMARRNNEPVIEAIKLTNFSSSLISLSLTQTAIMSFSYKGDPTFYNGLSGIIFGFLAALIGLYMTLRTRARE
;
A
#
# COMPACT_ATOMS: atom_id res chain seq x y z
N MET A 1 -1.55 -2.66 44.19
CA MET A 1 -2.33 -3.70 43.49
C MET A 1 -3.11 -3.21 42.26
N ASN A 2 -3.18 -1.89 42.00
CA ASN A 2 -3.89 -1.34 40.82
C ASN A 2 -3.05 -1.20 39.53
N TRP A 3 -1.72 -1.22 39.62
CA TRP A 3 -0.81 -1.08 38.48
C TRP A 3 -0.82 -2.31 37.55
N ILE A 4 -0.89 -3.50 38.10
CA ILE A 4 -0.92 -4.79 37.35
C ILE A 4 -2.23 -4.92 36.54
N ARG A 5 -3.35 -4.43 37.07
CA ARG A 5 -4.63 -4.42 36.33
C ARG A 5 -4.63 -3.45 35.15
N GLN A 6 -3.99 -2.30 35.27
CA GLN A 6 -3.90 -1.30 34.19
C GLN A 6 -3.00 -1.78 33.04
N PHE A 7 -1.89 -2.49 33.33
CA PHE A 7 -1.04 -3.12 32.32
C PHE A 7 -1.79 -4.20 31.54
N ASN A 8 -2.47 -5.12 32.22
CA ASN A 8 -3.25 -6.19 31.57
C ASN A 8 -4.40 -5.65 30.70
N THR A 9 -5.03 -4.56 31.09
CA THR A 9 -6.12 -3.96 30.28
C THR A 9 -5.57 -3.28 29.01
N GLY A 10 -4.43 -2.62 29.10
CA GLY A 10 -3.77 -2.00 27.95
C GLY A 10 -3.28 -3.02 26.92
N GLU A 11 -2.67 -4.10 27.37
CA GLU A 11 -2.16 -5.18 26.52
C GLU A 11 -3.30 -5.95 25.82
N SER A 12 -4.39 -6.23 26.53
CA SER A 12 -5.57 -6.86 25.94
C SER A 12 -6.24 -6.00 24.88
N VAL A 13 -6.35 -4.69 25.11
CA VAL A 13 -6.91 -3.73 24.12
C VAL A 13 -6.03 -3.61 22.87
N LEU A 14 -4.70 -3.58 23.04
CA LEU A 14 -3.77 -3.57 21.90
C LEU A 14 -3.86 -4.86 21.10
N LYS A 15 -3.91 -6.03 21.75
CA LYS A 15 -4.05 -7.33 21.08
C LYS A 15 -5.35 -7.43 20.29
N VAL A 16 -6.47 -6.96 20.83
CA VAL A 16 -7.75 -6.90 20.10
C VAL A 16 -7.67 -5.97 18.91
N LYS A 17 -7.05 -4.80 19.07
CA LYS A 17 -6.86 -3.82 17.97
C LYS A 17 -5.98 -4.40 16.87
N ASN A 18 -4.89 -5.06 17.20
CA ASN A 18 -3.97 -5.65 16.24
C ASN A 18 -4.63 -6.80 15.46
N ASN A 19 -5.38 -7.67 16.15
CA ASN A 19 -6.15 -8.73 15.50
C ASN A 19 -7.18 -8.18 14.50
N ARG A 20 -7.83 -7.04 14.80
CA ARG A 20 -8.72 -6.35 13.86
C ARG A 20 -7.96 -5.85 12.62
N ILE A 21 -6.77 -5.27 12.78
CA ILE A 21 -5.94 -4.80 11.66
C ILE A 21 -5.57 -5.97 10.74
N ILE A 22 -5.16 -7.10 11.31
CA ILE A 22 -4.85 -8.32 10.56
C ILE A 22 -6.08 -8.87 9.84
N TYR A 23 -7.23 -8.91 10.51
CA TYR A 23 -8.48 -9.34 9.88
C TYR A 23 -8.84 -8.48 8.66
N PHE A 24 -8.76 -7.15 8.79
CA PHE A 24 -8.99 -6.24 7.67
C PHE A 24 -7.91 -6.35 6.59
N ALA A 25 -6.65 -6.61 6.96
CA ALA A 25 -5.59 -6.88 5.98
C ALA A 25 -5.92 -8.13 5.17
N LYS A 26 -6.32 -9.23 5.79
CA LYS A 26 -6.75 -10.47 5.11
C LYS A 26 -7.94 -10.23 4.19
N LEU A 27 -8.96 -9.53 4.67
CA LEU A 27 -10.15 -9.21 3.88
C LEU A 27 -9.80 -8.30 2.68
N SER A 28 -8.79 -7.45 2.82
CA SER A 28 -8.35 -6.55 1.73
C SER A 28 -7.55 -7.27 0.64
N VAL A 29 -6.99 -8.46 0.91
CA VAL A 29 -6.23 -9.22 -0.11
C VAL A 29 -7.12 -9.62 -1.30
N PRO A 30 -8.23 -10.35 -1.12
CA PRO A 30 -9.11 -10.69 -2.24
C PRO A 30 -9.72 -9.45 -2.89
N LEU A 31 -10.03 -8.42 -2.12
CA LEU A 31 -10.55 -7.16 -2.66
C LEU A 31 -9.51 -6.47 -3.55
N ASN A 32 -8.25 -6.37 -3.14
CA ASN A 32 -7.17 -5.81 -3.97
C ASN A 32 -6.94 -6.66 -5.24
N ALA A 33 -7.02 -7.99 -5.13
CA ALA A 33 -6.91 -8.88 -6.28
C ALA A 33 -8.07 -8.67 -7.27
N LEU A 34 -9.30 -8.52 -6.77
CA LEU A 34 -10.48 -8.23 -7.59
C LEU A 34 -10.36 -6.87 -8.28
N ILE A 35 -9.93 -5.83 -7.55
CA ILE A 35 -9.68 -4.50 -8.11
C ILE A 35 -8.58 -4.55 -9.16
N ALA A 36 -7.50 -5.29 -8.92
CA ALA A 36 -6.43 -5.48 -9.90
C ALA A 36 -6.94 -6.17 -11.17
N ALA A 37 -7.71 -7.25 -11.04
CA ALA A 37 -8.33 -7.94 -12.17
C ALA A 37 -9.26 -7.01 -12.96
N GLY A 38 -10.11 -6.24 -12.29
CA GLY A 38 -10.97 -5.24 -12.91
C GLY A 38 -10.17 -4.16 -13.66
N LYS A 39 -9.08 -3.65 -13.07
CA LYS A 39 -8.20 -2.68 -13.73
C LYS A 39 -7.49 -3.28 -14.95
N ILE A 40 -7.07 -4.55 -14.90
CA ILE A 40 -6.46 -5.24 -16.05
C ILE A 40 -7.47 -5.36 -17.18
N LEU A 41 -8.67 -5.84 -16.90
CA LEU A 41 -9.73 -5.95 -17.89
C LEU A 41 -10.05 -4.59 -18.52
N LEU A 42 -10.29 -3.57 -17.70
CA LEU A 42 -10.52 -2.21 -18.18
C LEU A 42 -9.31 -1.66 -18.97
N GLY A 43 -8.09 -1.95 -18.53
CA GLY A 43 -6.86 -1.55 -19.22
C GLY A 43 -6.73 -2.17 -20.61
N ILE A 44 -7.07 -3.45 -20.74
CA ILE A 44 -7.06 -4.17 -22.02
C ILE A 44 -8.15 -3.60 -22.95
N PHE A 45 -9.39 -3.45 -22.46
CA PHE A 45 -10.48 -2.93 -23.27
C PHE A 45 -10.31 -1.47 -23.67
N SER A 46 -9.71 -0.63 -22.82
CA SER A 46 -9.44 0.78 -23.11
C SER A 46 -8.07 1.03 -23.72
N LEU A 47 -7.27 -0.01 -23.96
CA LEU A 47 -5.87 0.08 -24.39
C LEU A 47 -5.04 1.01 -23.48
N SER A 48 -5.41 1.12 -22.22
CA SER A 48 -4.76 1.97 -21.23
C SER A 48 -3.68 1.22 -20.47
N PHE A 49 -2.46 1.34 -20.91
CA PHE A 49 -1.30 0.80 -20.23
C PHE A 49 -1.13 1.32 -18.80
N PHE A 50 -1.58 2.55 -18.53
CA PHE A 50 -1.51 3.14 -17.19
C PHE A 50 -2.39 2.38 -16.18
N LEU A 51 -3.58 1.92 -16.60
CA LEU A 51 -4.43 1.06 -15.76
C LEU A 51 -3.79 -0.30 -15.49
N CYS A 52 -3.12 -0.88 -16.49
CA CYS A 52 -2.46 -2.16 -16.33
C CYS A 52 -1.31 -2.10 -15.31
N ILE A 53 -0.49 -1.04 -15.33
CA ILE A 53 0.60 -0.91 -14.36
C ILE A 53 0.10 -0.61 -12.94
N ASN A 54 -0.99 0.17 -12.81
CA ASN A 54 -1.67 0.36 -11.53
C ASN A 54 -2.21 -0.97 -10.97
N ALA A 55 -2.76 -1.82 -11.83
CA ALA A 55 -3.22 -3.16 -11.45
C ALA A 55 -2.04 -4.03 -10.98
N PHE A 56 -0.93 -4.00 -11.69
CA PHE A 56 0.28 -4.74 -11.32
C PHE A 56 0.80 -4.31 -9.93
N TYR A 57 0.82 -3.00 -9.67
CA TYR A 57 1.17 -2.49 -8.34
C TYR A 57 0.23 -3.03 -7.26
N ASN A 58 -1.09 -3.04 -7.50
CA ASN A 58 -2.07 -3.59 -6.55
C ASN A 58 -1.87 -5.09 -6.28
N ILE A 59 -1.38 -5.87 -7.25
CA ILE A 59 -1.01 -7.27 -7.04
C ILE A 59 0.16 -7.35 -6.05
N GLY A 60 1.22 -6.54 -6.24
CA GLY A 60 2.34 -6.46 -5.30
C GLY A 60 1.88 -6.14 -3.87
N ILE A 61 0.98 -5.16 -3.73
CA ILE A 61 0.38 -4.81 -2.43
C ILE A 61 -0.46 -5.96 -1.84
N ALA A 62 -1.21 -6.68 -2.65
CA ALA A 62 -1.98 -7.85 -2.18
C ALA A 62 -1.05 -8.95 -1.64
N VAL A 63 0.05 -9.24 -2.36
CA VAL A 63 1.08 -10.19 -1.92
C VAL A 63 1.73 -9.74 -0.61
N ALA A 64 2.10 -8.46 -0.50
CA ALA A 64 2.67 -7.89 0.73
C ALA A 64 1.74 -8.07 1.94
N LYS A 65 0.45 -7.75 1.77
CA LYS A 65 -0.56 -7.89 2.83
C LYS A 65 -0.83 -9.35 3.20
N TYR A 66 -0.89 -10.24 2.21
CA TYR A 66 -1.03 -11.67 2.46
C TYR A 66 0.12 -12.20 3.30
N TYR A 67 1.35 -11.84 2.92
CA TYR A 67 2.55 -12.25 3.66
C TYR A 67 2.57 -11.69 5.08
N ALA A 68 2.18 -10.43 5.27
CA ALA A 68 2.05 -9.81 6.59
C ALA A 68 1.05 -10.56 7.48
N ALA A 69 -0.14 -10.87 6.93
CA ALA A 69 -1.17 -11.59 7.66
C ALA A 69 -0.71 -12.99 8.07
N LYS A 70 -0.04 -13.70 7.15
CA LYS A 70 0.53 -15.03 7.40
C LYS A 70 1.62 -14.98 8.47
N ALA A 71 2.57 -14.04 8.37
CA ALA A 71 3.65 -13.89 9.35
C ALA A 71 3.13 -13.61 10.76
N HIS A 72 2.06 -12.82 10.88
CA HIS A 72 1.42 -12.58 12.18
C HIS A 72 0.76 -13.85 12.74
N GLU A 73 0.08 -14.64 11.90
CA GLU A 73 -0.52 -15.91 12.34
C GLU A 73 0.52 -16.91 12.78
N ASP A 74 1.59 -17.07 12.01
CA ASP A 74 2.66 -18.00 12.31
C ASP A 74 3.40 -17.61 13.60
N SER A 75 3.52 -16.31 13.88
CA SER A 75 4.10 -15.80 15.12
C SER A 75 3.21 -16.12 16.35
N ASN A 76 1.90 -16.23 16.19
CA ASN A 76 0.96 -16.50 17.29
C ASN A 76 0.72 -18.02 17.55
N ARG A 77 1.15 -18.90 16.63
CA ARG A 77 0.90 -20.36 16.70
C ARG A 77 2.02 -21.15 17.38
N VAL A 78 3.18 -20.57 17.57
CA VAL A 78 4.37 -21.28 18.03
C VAL A 78 4.62 -20.93 19.49
N ASP A 79 4.93 -21.95 20.32
CA ASP A 79 5.52 -21.80 21.67
C ASP A 79 6.97 -21.26 21.56
N SER A 80 7.13 -20.14 20.82
CA SER A 80 8.43 -19.50 20.59
C SER A 80 8.69 -18.47 21.68
N SER A 81 9.95 -18.27 22.01
CA SER A 81 10.34 -17.20 22.91
C SER A 81 9.93 -15.83 22.32
N PRO A 82 9.65 -14.81 23.16
CA PRO A 82 9.30 -13.47 22.67
C PRO A 82 10.34 -12.91 21.70
N GLU A 83 11.61 -13.29 21.84
CA GLU A 83 12.70 -12.87 20.98
C GLU A 83 12.63 -13.52 19.58
N GLU A 84 12.32 -14.81 19.50
CA GLU A 84 12.14 -15.49 18.20
C GLU A 84 10.95 -14.95 17.45
N ILE A 85 9.84 -14.64 18.12
CA ILE A 85 8.68 -13.99 17.52
C ILE A 85 9.09 -12.65 16.92
N ARG A 86 9.85 -11.85 17.66
CA ARG A 86 10.32 -10.54 17.21
C ARG A 86 11.25 -10.65 15.97
N ILE A 87 12.16 -11.63 15.95
CA ILE A 87 13.04 -11.89 14.81
C ILE A 87 12.22 -12.21 13.55
N LYS A 88 11.24 -13.11 13.66
CA LYS A 88 10.36 -13.50 12.55
C LYS A 88 9.53 -12.31 12.05
N GLN A 89 9.02 -11.47 12.94
CA GLN A 89 8.26 -10.28 12.58
C GLN A 89 9.14 -9.23 11.84
N TYR A 90 10.38 -9.02 12.26
CA TYR A 90 11.30 -8.14 11.54
C TYR A 90 11.70 -8.70 10.18
N ALA A 91 11.93 -10.00 10.06
CA ALA A 91 12.18 -10.64 8.76
C ALA A 91 10.99 -10.44 7.80
N ALA A 92 9.77 -10.60 8.29
CA ALA A 92 8.56 -10.32 7.51
C ALA A 92 8.45 -8.83 7.13
N TYR A 93 8.76 -7.92 8.05
CA TYR A 93 8.77 -6.48 7.80
C TYR A 93 9.70 -6.10 6.64
N HIS A 94 10.93 -6.61 6.65
CA HIS A 94 11.91 -6.37 5.58
C HIS A 94 11.45 -6.99 4.25
N PHE A 95 10.93 -8.20 4.28
CA PHE A 95 10.43 -8.84 3.06
C PHE A 95 9.26 -8.07 2.43
N ILE A 96 8.32 -7.58 3.25
CA ILE A 96 7.22 -6.72 2.80
C ILE A 96 7.77 -5.41 2.23
N GLY A 97 8.78 -4.82 2.88
CA GLY A 97 9.48 -3.62 2.38
C GLY A 97 10.08 -3.84 1.00
N ASN A 98 10.73 -4.98 0.78
CA ASN A 98 11.30 -5.35 -0.52
C ASN A 98 10.22 -5.50 -1.61
N ILE A 99 9.05 -6.08 -1.28
CA ILE A 99 7.93 -6.18 -2.23
C ILE A 99 7.41 -4.78 -2.59
N VAL A 100 7.21 -3.91 -1.61
CA VAL A 100 6.76 -2.53 -1.85
C VAL A 100 7.78 -1.77 -2.70
N LEU A 101 9.07 -1.89 -2.38
CA LEU A 101 10.15 -1.25 -3.13
C LEU A 101 10.20 -1.75 -4.57
N ALA A 102 10.22 -3.06 -4.78
CA ALA A 102 10.28 -3.67 -6.12
C ALA A 102 9.06 -3.27 -6.97
N SER A 103 7.85 -3.33 -6.39
CA SER A 103 6.63 -2.91 -7.08
C SER A 103 6.66 -1.42 -7.45
N SER A 104 7.20 -0.56 -6.57
CA SER A 104 7.34 0.87 -6.82
C SER A 104 8.36 1.16 -7.92
N VAL A 105 9.49 0.45 -7.93
CA VAL A 105 10.53 0.61 -8.98
C VAL A 105 9.97 0.20 -10.34
N VAL A 106 9.28 -0.93 -10.43
CA VAL A 106 8.61 -1.37 -11.67
C VAL A 106 7.60 -0.32 -12.13
N TYR A 107 6.82 0.23 -11.20
CA TYR A 107 5.85 1.30 -11.46
C TYR A 107 6.53 2.56 -12.03
N ILE A 108 7.64 3.02 -11.42
CA ILE A 108 8.42 4.18 -11.88
C ILE A 108 8.97 3.96 -13.28
N ILE A 109 9.62 2.80 -13.52
CA ILE A 109 10.19 2.45 -14.83
C ILE A 109 9.13 2.53 -15.92
N TYR A 110 7.93 2.05 -15.60
CA TYR A 110 6.84 2.08 -16.55
C TYR A 110 6.30 3.50 -16.77
N CYS A 111 6.09 4.26 -15.69
CA CYS A 111 5.64 5.66 -15.81
C CYS A 111 6.67 6.53 -16.56
N SER A 112 7.97 6.22 -16.43
CA SER A 112 9.03 6.88 -17.21
C SER A 112 8.88 6.67 -18.72
N LYS A 113 8.40 5.49 -19.16
CA LYS A 113 8.12 5.26 -20.59
C LYS A 113 6.99 6.15 -21.11
N LEU A 114 6.01 6.49 -20.27
CA LEU A 114 4.92 7.38 -20.68
C LEU A 114 5.38 8.80 -20.99
N LEU A 115 6.55 9.23 -20.49
CA LEU A 115 7.11 10.53 -20.85
C LEU A 115 7.53 10.61 -22.33
N PHE A 116 7.79 9.47 -22.97
CA PHE A 116 8.28 9.37 -24.35
C PHE A 116 7.22 8.85 -25.33
N VAL A 117 6.05 8.43 -24.83
CA VAL A 117 4.94 7.89 -25.64
C VAL A 117 3.80 8.88 -25.64
N ALA A 118 3.48 9.44 -26.80
CA ALA A 118 2.30 10.28 -26.96
C ALA A 118 1.05 9.43 -27.25
N GLY A 119 -0.13 9.91 -26.85
CA GLY A 119 -1.41 9.37 -27.29
C GLY A 119 -2.04 8.29 -26.42
N SER A 120 -1.56 8.06 -25.20
CA SER A 120 -2.22 7.15 -24.25
C SER A 120 -3.39 7.86 -23.52
N ARG A 121 -4.39 8.30 -24.29
CA ARG A 121 -5.55 9.02 -23.73
C ARG A 121 -6.50 8.03 -23.08
N THR A 122 -6.57 8.02 -21.75
CA THR A 122 -7.66 7.37 -21.03
C THR A 122 -8.72 8.42 -20.73
N HIS A 123 -9.93 8.22 -21.23
CA HIS A 123 -11.05 9.14 -20.98
C HIS A 123 -11.95 8.57 -19.86
N TYR A 124 -12.07 9.33 -18.77
CA TYR A 124 -13.00 9.02 -17.69
C TYR A 124 -14.17 10.01 -17.73
N PRO A 125 -15.43 9.53 -17.63
CA PRO A 125 -16.56 10.41 -17.36
C PRO A 125 -16.32 11.22 -16.08
N GLN A 126 -16.74 12.47 -16.05
CA GLN A 126 -16.48 13.41 -14.95
C GLN A 126 -16.90 12.86 -13.57
N TYR A 127 -18.07 12.22 -13.50
CA TYR A 127 -18.58 11.63 -12.26
C TYR A 127 -17.69 10.49 -11.75
N VAL A 128 -17.12 9.68 -12.66
CA VAL A 128 -16.17 8.62 -12.31
C VAL A 128 -14.90 9.20 -11.72
N ALA A 129 -14.37 10.28 -12.31
CA ALA A 129 -13.17 10.94 -11.80
C ALA A 129 -13.40 11.52 -10.39
N PHE A 130 -14.55 12.11 -10.11
CA PHE A 130 -14.88 12.59 -8.76
C PHE A 130 -15.02 11.46 -7.74
N ILE A 131 -15.60 10.32 -8.13
CA ILE A 131 -15.70 9.14 -7.25
C ILE A 131 -14.27 8.63 -6.94
N ILE A 132 -13.40 8.48 -7.94
CA ILE A 132 -12.00 8.07 -7.77
C ILE A 132 -11.30 9.03 -6.80
N ALA A 133 -11.46 10.34 -6.99
CA ALA A 133 -10.84 11.34 -6.13
C ALA A 133 -11.32 11.23 -4.67
N ALA A 134 -12.62 11.16 -4.44
CA ALA A 134 -13.20 11.05 -3.10
C ALA A 134 -12.71 9.78 -2.37
N VAL A 135 -12.68 8.64 -3.05
CA VAL A 135 -12.16 7.37 -2.49
C VAL A 135 -10.67 7.52 -2.16
N THR A 136 -9.86 8.05 -3.09
CA THR A 136 -8.41 8.19 -2.89
C THR A 136 -8.09 9.13 -1.73
N PHE A 137 -8.73 10.29 -1.62
CA PHE A 137 -8.49 11.21 -0.50
C PHE A 137 -8.87 10.60 0.84
N THR A 138 -9.94 9.81 0.88
CA THR A 138 -10.32 9.04 2.09
C THR A 138 -9.26 7.99 2.42
N GLU A 139 -8.77 7.24 1.43
CA GLU A 139 -7.69 6.25 1.62
C GLU A 139 -6.41 6.90 2.17
N ILE A 140 -6.02 8.07 1.65
CA ILE A 140 -4.84 8.80 2.12
C ILE A 140 -5.01 9.23 3.57
N ALA A 141 -6.13 9.87 3.91
CA ALA A 141 -6.38 10.33 5.26
C ALA A 141 -6.33 9.18 6.28
N VAL A 142 -6.98 8.05 5.97
CA VAL A 142 -7.01 6.86 6.83
C VAL A 142 -5.63 6.18 6.89
N SER A 143 -4.93 6.05 5.77
CA SER A 143 -3.64 5.36 5.72
C SER A 143 -2.52 6.19 6.38
N LEU A 144 -2.51 7.51 6.18
CA LEU A 144 -1.56 8.41 6.82
C LEU A 144 -1.74 8.41 8.35
N GLY A 145 -2.98 8.58 8.83
CA GLY A 145 -3.29 8.47 10.25
C GLY A 145 -2.88 7.10 10.83
N GLY A 146 -3.15 6.03 10.08
CA GLY A 146 -2.72 4.68 10.42
C GLY A 146 -1.20 4.53 10.51
N ALA A 147 -0.44 5.08 9.56
CA ALA A 147 1.02 4.99 9.52
C ALA A 147 1.66 5.75 10.70
N ILE A 148 1.14 6.94 11.04
CA ILE A 148 1.60 7.72 12.19
C ILE A 148 1.35 6.96 13.51
N MET A 149 0.17 6.36 13.66
CA MET A 149 -0.17 5.60 14.86
C MET A 149 0.61 4.28 14.98
N ALA A 150 0.99 3.67 13.87
CA ALA A 150 1.72 2.40 13.86
C ALA A 150 3.13 2.51 14.46
N ARG A 151 3.77 3.67 14.35
CA ARG A 151 5.09 3.91 14.98
C ARG A 151 5.07 3.82 16.50
N ARG A 152 3.89 3.96 17.12
CA ARG A 152 3.70 3.82 18.58
C ARG A 152 3.41 2.37 19.01
N ASN A 153 3.14 1.48 18.05
CA ASN A 153 2.92 0.07 18.32
C ASN A 153 4.24 -0.67 18.08
N ASN A 154 4.75 -1.38 19.09
CA ASN A 154 5.98 -2.16 19.00
C ASN A 154 5.84 -3.47 18.17
N GLU A 155 4.86 -3.55 17.25
CA GLU A 155 4.66 -4.71 16.38
C GLU A 155 5.05 -4.40 14.93
N PRO A 156 6.20 -4.92 14.44
CA PRO A 156 6.72 -4.62 13.10
C PRO A 156 5.75 -4.98 11.97
N VAL A 157 5.05 -6.11 12.07
CA VAL A 157 4.09 -6.56 11.04
C VAL A 157 2.91 -5.59 10.90
N ILE A 158 2.40 -5.06 12.02
CA ILE A 158 1.31 -4.08 12.00
C ILE A 158 1.77 -2.77 11.34
N GLU A 159 2.98 -2.34 11.64
CA GLU A 159 3.58 -1.17 10.99
C GLU A 159 3.75 -1.41 9.50
N ALA A 160 4.24 -2.60 9.09
CA ALA A 160 4.37 -2.95 7.68
C ALA A 160 3.05 -2.84 6.93
N ILE A 161 1.94 -3.36 7.47
CA ILE A 161 0.61 -3.26 6.88
C ILE A 161 0.21 -1.79 6.69
N LYS A 162 0.44 -0.94 7.70
CA LYS A 162 0.08 0.47 7.65
C LYS A 162 0.90 1.25 6.62
N LEU A 163 2.20 1.01 6.56
CA LEU A 163 3.09 1.62 5.57
C LEU A 163 2.76 1.14 4.16
N THR A 164 2.43 -0.13 3.99
CA THR A 164 1.97 -0.69 2.71
C THR A 164 0.67 -0.03 2.25
N ASN A 165 -0.30 0.19 3.14
CA ASN A 165 -1.54 0.91 2.83
C ASN A 165 -1.25 2.35 2.41
N PHE A 166 -0.34 3.04 3.10
CA PHE A 166 0.02 4.41 2.77
C PHE A 166 0.74 4.48 1.42
N SER A 167 1.65 3.55 1.13
CA SER A 167 2.30 3.43 -0.17
C SER A 167 1.27 3.21 -1.30
N SER A 168 0.27 2.35 -1.08
CA SER A 168 -0.83 2.12 -2.04
C SER A 168 -1.65 3.38 -2.29
N SER A 169 -1.96 4.16 -1.26
CA SER A 169 -2.74 5.38 -1.41
C SER A 169 -1.99 6.48 -2.18
N LEU A 170 -0.65 6.54 -2.09
CA LEU A 170 0.17 7.43 -2.91
C LEU A 170 0.05 7.09 -4.41
N ILE A 171 0.07 5.81 -4.76
CA ILE A 171 -0.12 5.38 -6.15
C ILE A 171 -1.55 5.67 -6.64
N SER A 172 -2.56 5.55 -5.76
CA SER A 172 -3.94 5.94 -6.07
C SER A 172 -4.09 7.44 -6.38
N LEU A 173 -3.22 8.31 -5.81
CA LEU A 173 -3.17 9.74 -6.18
C LEU A 173 -2.80 9.96 -7.64
N SER A 174 -1.85 9.19 -8.17
CA SER A 174 -1.50 9.27 -9.59
C SER A 174 -2.68 8.89 -10.49
N LEU A 175 -3.47 7.89 -10.08
CA LEU A 175 -4.70 7.51 -10.81
C LEU A 175 -5.75 8.62 -10.72
N THR A 176 -5.91 9.25 -9.56
CA THR A 176 -6.84 10.38 -9.36
C THR A 176 -6.47 11.55 -10.24
N GLN A 177 -5.19 11.92 -10.28
CA GLN A 177 -4.69 12.99 -11.15
C GLN A 177 -4.97 12.66 -12.63
N THR A 178 -4.70 11.42 -13.07
CA THR A 178 -4.99 10.97 -14.43
C THR A 178 -6.49 11.07 -14.73
N ALA A 179 -7.35 10.67 -13.80
CA ALA A 179 -8.79 10.72 -13.97
C ALA A 179 -9.31 12.18 -14.07
N ILE A 180 -8.79 13.09 -13.25
CA ILE A 180 -9.16 14.51 -13.31
C ILE A 180 -8.69 15.14 -14.63
N MET A 181 -7.46 14.89 -15.04
CA MET A 181 -6.92 15.46 -16.30
C MET A 181 -7.64 14.92 -17.53
N SER A 182 -8.22 13.73 -17.46
CA SER A 182 -8.91 13.12 -18.60
C SER A 182 -10.10 13.94 -19.12
N PHE A 183 -10.73 14.77 -18.27
CA PHE A 183 -11.85 15.64 -18.66
C PHE A 183 -11.54 17.13 -18.54
N SER A 184 -10.57 17.54 -17.71
CA SER A 184 -10.26 18.95 -17.49
C SER A 184 -9.20 19.49 -18.45
N TYR A 185 -8.34 18.64 -18.99
CA TYR A 185 -7.26 19.05 -19.89
C TYR A 185 -7.58 18.76 -21.35
N LYS A 186 -7.54 19.80 -22.20
CA LYS A 186 -7.88 19.70 -23.63
C LYS A 186 -6.76 19.08 -24.50
N GLY A 187 -5.53 19.05 -24.01
CA GLY A 187 -4.37 18.46 -24.69
C GLY A 187 -4.20 16.96 -24.43
N ASP A 188 -2.99 16.46 -24.67
CA ASP A 188 -2.61 15.09 -24.32
C ASP A 188 -2.05 15.06 -22.89
N PRO A 189 -2.73 14.44 -21.91
CA PRO A 189 -2.29 14.41 -20.51
C PRO A 189 -1.22 13.35 -20.23
N THR A 190 -0.78 12.58 -21.22
CA THR A 190 0.10 11.40 -21.03
C THR A 190 1.39 11.77 -20.33
N PHE A 191 2.02 12.89 -20.71
CA PHE A 191 3.25 13.37 -20.06
C PHE A 191 3.03 13.66 -18.56
N TYR A 192 1.96 14.37 -18.21
CA TYR A 192 1.65 14.72 -16.82
C TYR A 192 1.27 13.47 -15.99
N ASN A 193 0.61 12.50 -16.61
CA ASN A 193 0.29 11.23 -16.00
C ASN A 193 1.57 10.42 -15.70
N GLY A 194 2.51 10.38 -16.63
CA GLY A 194 3.83 9.79 -16.43
C GLY A 194 4.61 10.47 -15.30
N LEU A 195 4.66 11.82 -15.31
CA LEU A 195 5.37 12.60 -14.30
C LEU A 195 4.79 12.40 -12.90
N SER A 196 3.48 12.46 -12.73
CA SER A 196 2.83 12.21 -11.45
C SER A 196 3.06 10.78 -10.97
N GLY A 197 3.01 9.80 -11.88
CA GLY A 197 3.33 8.40 -11.57
C GLY A 197 4.76 8.23 -11.05
N ILE A 198 5.74 8.92 -11.62
CA ILE A 198 7.13 8.91 -11.15
C ILE A 198 7.23 9.53 -9.75
N ILE A 199 6.62 10.69 -9.51
CA ILE A 199 6.67 11.39 -8.22
C ILE A 199 6.07 10.50 -7.12
N PHE A 200 4.84 10.02 -7.30
CA PHE A 200 4.18 9.20 -6.29
C PHE A 200 4.81 7.81 -6.17
N GLY A 201 5.28 7.24 -7.28
CA GLY A 201 6.06 6.00 -7.27
C GLY A 201 7.36 6.14 -6.49
N PHE A 202 8.07 7.27 -6.60
CA PHE A 202 9.28 7.55 -5.85
C PHE A 202 8.99 7.67 -4.35
N LEU A 203 7.93 8.37 -3.95
CA LEU A 203 7.51 8.44 -2.54
C LEU A 203 7.16 7.06 -1.99
N ALA A 204 6.47 6.23 -2.77
CA ALA A 204 6.17 4.84 -2.39
C ALA A 204 7.45 3.99 -2.30
N ALA A 205 8.43 4.18 -3.20
CA ALA A 205 9.73 3.51 -3.15
C ALA A 205 10.53 3.90 -1.90
N LEU A 206 10.50 5.18 -1.49
CA LEU A 206 11.13 5.63 -0.23
C LEU A 206 10.53 4.94 0.99
N ILE A 207 9.23 4.68 1.01
CA ILE A 207 8.60 3.91 2.09
C ILE A 207 9.12 2.46 2.08
N GLY A 208 9.16 1.80 0.92
CA GLY A 208 9.71 0.45 0.78
C GLY A 208 11.19 0.39 1.21
N LEU A 209 11.99 1.36 0.79
CA LEU A 209 13.40 1.46 1.16
C LEU A 209 13.57 1.67 2.67
N TYR A 210 12.79 2.57 3.27
CA TYR A 210 12.77 2.75 4.73
C TYR A 210 12.49 1.45 5.46
N MET A 211 11.49 0.68 5.01
CA MET A 211 11.16 -0.62 5.60
C MET A 211 12.28 -1.64 5.44
N THR A 212 12.99 -1.63 4.31
CA THR A 212 14.10 -2.54 4.02
C THR A 212 15.35 -2.20 4.82
N LEU A 213 15.64 -0.90 5.06
CA LEU A 213 16.85 -0.45 5.74
C LEU A 213 16.70 -0.32 7.25
N ARG A 214 15.47 -0.39 7.77
CA ARG A 214 15.24 -0.24 9.21
C ARG A 214 15.90 -1.37 9.99
N THR A 215 16.94 -1.02 10.74
CA THR A 215 17.63 -1.95 11.64
C THR A 215 16.80 -2.23 12.89
N ARG A 216 16.93 -3.44 13.42
CA ARG A 216 16.41 -3.82 14.73
C ARG A 216 17.09 -2.92 15.78
N ALA A 217 16.36 -2.02 16.43
CA ALA A 217 16.91 -1.32 17.58
C ALA A 217 17.29 -2.37 18.64
N ARG A 218 18.56 -2.43 18.99
CA ARG A 218 19.03 -3.18 20.15
C ARG A 218 18.60 -2.37 21.37
N GLU A 219 17.49 -2.73 21.99
CA GLU A 219 17.16 -2.40 23.37
C GLU A 219 17.59 -3.50 24.28
#